data_88dc11cbf33028c269b7b46f81238f3d
#
_entry.id   88dc11cbf33028c269b7b46f81238f3d
#
_cell.length_a   1.000
_cell.length_b   1.000
_cell.length_c   1.000
_cell.angle_alpha   90.00
_cell.angle_beta   90.00
_cell.angle_gamma   90.00
#
_symmetry.space_group_name_H-M   'P 1'
#
loop_
_entity.id
_entity.type
_entity.pdbx_description
1 polymer ?
#
loop_
_entity_poly.entity_id
_entity_poly.type
_entity_poly.pdbx_seq_one_letter_code
_entity_poly.pdbx_strand_id
1 'polypeptide(L)'
;MKDILLKLSGEAFGDDGAIFSKDIISSYAKAICDGLAYRSHVYVVCGGGNVCRGRSFGGKVLADYAGMLASVQNALFLTISLEELGVKTNVVIPDNFTIPMCGHESEIDADAKDIIYAGGVGEPGHSTDYVCAVKSLEHSCDIYFAKFGCDGVYDRDPNGKDGANAVFYPEVSFARIDAEGLKVIDLEAAQLLQKPASDGELCRGYIFALTAENISAMLCGKADDLRKTVLG
;
A
#
# COMPACT_ATOMS: atom_id res chain seq x y z
N MET A 1 -6.15 -7.22 18.95
CA MET A 1 -5.07 -7.07 17.95
C MET A 1 -5.49 -5.89 17.07
N LYS A 2 -4.55 -5.03 16.62
CA LYS A 2 -4.88 -3.83 15.83
C LYS A 2 -4.94 -4.19 14.35
N ASP A 3 -5.90 -3.64 13.63
CA ASP A 3 -6.01 -3.75 12.18
C ASP A 3 -4.89 -2.96 11.52
N ILE A 4 -4.45 -3.39 10.35
CA ILE A 4 -3.38 -2.75 9.59
C ILE A 4 -3.78 -2.68 8.11
N LEU A 5 -3.41 -1.58 7.45
CA LEU A 5 -3.47 -1.44 6.02
C LEU A 5 -2.06 -1.53 5.44
N LEU A 6 -1.82 -2.50 4.56
CA LEU A 6 -0.55 -2.69 3.84
C LEU A 6 -0.68 -2.13 2.42
N LYS A 7 0.19 -1.20 2.08
CA LYS A 7 0.32 -0.69 0.71
C LYS A 7 1.38 -1.47 -0.04
N LEU A 8 1.00 -2.08 -1.17
CA LEU A 8 1.92 -2.68 -2.14
C LEU A 8 1.93 -1.85 -3.43
N SER A 9 3.08 -1.27 -3.76
CA SER A 9 3.25 -0.59 -5.05
C SER A 9 3.15 -1.60 -6.20
N GLY A 10 2.76 -1.15 -7.39
CA GLY A 10 2.73 -2.03 -8.57
C GLY A 10 4.08 -2.72 -8.85
N GLU A 11 5.19 -2.02 -8.60
CA GLU A 11 6.54 -2.56 -8.76
C GLU A 11 6.82 -3.78 -7.86
N ALA A 12 6.01 -4.00 -6.82
CA ALA A 12 6.07 -5.18 -5.98
C ALA A 12 5.71 -6.49 -6.70
N PHE A 13 5.03 -6.41 -7.84
CA PHE A 13 4.47 -7.59 -8.51
C PHE A 13 5.36 -8.16 -9.61
N GLY A 14 6.45 -7.49 -9.97
CA GLY A 14 7.38 -7.89 -11.02
C GLY A 14 8.83 -7.91 -10.55
N ASP A 15 9.71 -8.28 -11.48
CA ASP A 15 11.16 -8.25 -11.33
C ASP A 15 11.84 -7.65 -12.58
N ASP A 16 13.18 -7.68 -12.62
CA ASP A 16 13.99 -7.14 -13.71
C ASP A 16 13.71 -7.84 -15.05
N GLY A 17 12.62 -7.48 -15.70
CA GLY A 17 12.25 -7.95 -17.04
C GLY A 17 10.86 -8.58 -17.13
N ALA A 18 10.21 -8.85 -16.02
CA ALA A 18 8.84 -9.35 -16.00
C ALA A 18 7.90 -8.37 -15.27
N ILE A 19 6.75 -8.08 -15.88
CA ILE A 19 5.68 -7.27 -15.25
C ILE A 19 5.11 -7.99 -14.03
N PHE A 20 5.08 -9.33 -14.07
CA PHE A 20 4.61 -10.20 -12.99
C PHE A 20 5.63 -11.32 -12.74
N SER A 21 5.92 -11.56 -11.47
CA SER A 21 6.74 -12.69 -11.00
C SER A 21 5.94 -13.49 -9.99
N LYS A 22 5.60 -14.75 -10.34
CA LYS A 22 4.83 -15.63 -9.45
C LYS A 22 5.56 -15.84 -8.12
N ASP A 23 6.88 -16.01 -8.14
CA ASP A 23 7.68 -16.28 -6.94
C ASP A 23 7.67 -15.09 -5.98
N ILE A 24 7.79 -13.87 -6.51
CA ILE A 24 7.70 -12.64 -5.71
C ILE A 24 6.31 -12.49 -5.10
N ILE A 25 5.25 -12.63 -5.91
CA ILE A 25 3.87 -12.51 -5.44
C ILE A 25 3.58 -13.55 -4.36
N SER A 26 4.01 -14.81 -4.55
CA SER A 26 3.85 -15.88 -3.57
C SER A 26 4.61 -15.59 -2.27
N SER A 27 5.79 -14.95 -2.34
CA SER A 27 6.53 -14.57 -1.14
C SER A 27 5.80 -13.50 -0.31
N TYR A 28 5.18 -12.52 -0.96
CA TYR A 28 4.35 -11.52 -0.27
C TYR A 28 3.06 -12.12 0.28
N ALA A 29 2.40 -13.00 -0.48
CA ALA A 29 1.23 -13.73 0.01
C ALA A 29 1.54 -14.53 1.27
N LYS A 30 2.71 -15.20 1.30
CA LYS A 30 3.16 -15.91 2.49
C LYS A 30 3.39 -14.96 3.68
N ALA A 31 4.05 -13.82 3.46
CA ALA A 31 4.30 -12.83 4.51
C ALA A 31 2.98 -12.26 5.09
N ILE A 32 1.98 -12.02 4.24
CA ILE A 32 0.64 -11.59 4.66
C ILE A 32 -0.05 -12.71 5.46
N CYS A 33 -0.04 -13.94 4.95
CA CYS A 33 -0.63 -15.10 5.63
C CYS A 33 -0.02 -15.30 7.03
N ASP A 34 1.32 -15.21 7.16
CA ASP A 34 2.00 -15.29 8.46
C ASP A 34 1.55 -14.15 9.40
N GLY A 35 1.30 -12.96 8.86
CA GLY A 35 0.83 -11.79 9.62
C GLY A 35 -0.59 -11.90 10.15
N LEU A 36 -1.49 -12.61 9.45
CA LEU A 36 -2.89 -12.78 9.85
C LEU A 36 -3.06 -13.46 11.21
N ALA A 37 -2.07 -14.22 11.70
CA ALA A 37 -2.07 -14.77 13.02
C ALA A 37 -1.89 -13.72 14.15
N TYR A 38 -1.41 -12.53 13.82
CA TYR A 38 -1.05 -11.44 14.74
C TYR A 38 -1.93 -10.19 14.58
N ARG A 39 -2.87 -10.20 13.64
CA ARG A 39 -3.75 -9.06 13.32
C ARG A 39 -5.21 -9.51 13.31
N SER A 40 -6.12 -8.59 13.58
CA SER A 40 -7.55 -8.88 13.41
C SER A 40 -7.90 -8.89 11.93
N HIS A 41 -7.47 -7.84 11.20
CA HIS A 41 -7.57 -7.75 9.75
C HIS A 41 -6.26 -7.21 9.16
N VAL A 42 -5.96 -7.64 7.94
CA VAL A 42 -4.91 -7.06 7.09
C VAL A 42 -5.58 -6.57 5.81
N TYR A 43 -5.77 -5.26 5.72
CA TYR A 43 -6.23 -4.61 4.49
C TYR A 43 -5.05 -4.41 3.56
N VAL A 44 -5.18 -4.76 2.29
CA VAL A 44 -4.11 -4.58 1.30
C VAL A 44 -4.58 -3.63 0.22
N VAL A 45 -3.79 -2.61 -0.11
CA VAL A 45 -4.05 -1.74 -1.26
C VAL A 45 -2.99 -1.99 -2.32
N CYS A 46 -3.42 -2.44 -3.51
CA CYS A 46 -2.56 -2.71 -4.63
C CYS A 46 -2.44 -1.49 -5.56
N GLY A 47 -1.21 -1.11 -5.91
CA GLY A 47 -0.94 -0.18 -7.01
C GLY A 47 -0.86 -0.89 -8.36
N GLY A 48 -0.90 -0.13 -9.47
CA GLY A 48 -0.84 -0.64 -10.84
C GLY A 48 0.43 -0.24 -11.62
N GLY A 49 1.44 0.33 -10.95
CA GLY A 49 2.58 0.98 -11.57
C GLY A 49 3.55 0.09 -12.36
N ASN A 50 3.49 -1.23 -12.19
CA ASN A 50 4.23 -2.23 -12.99
C ASN A 50 3.67 -2.33 -14.42
N VAL A 51 2.37 -2.16 -14.61
CA VAL A 51 1.69 -2.27 -15.91
C VAL A 51 1.51 -0.90 -16.54
N CYS A 52 0.96 0.07 -15.80
CA CYS A 52 0.66 1.40 -16.31
C CYS A 52 0.83 2.47 -15.23
N ARG A 53 1.61 3.51 -15.56
CA ARG A 53 1.68 4.74 -14.78
C ARG A 53 0.99 5.86 -15.54
N GLY A 54 -0.11 6.40 -15.05
CA GLY A 54 -0.90 7.46 -15.68
C GLY A 54 -0.04 8.66 -16.11
N ARG A 55 0.92 9.08 -15.24
CA ARG A 55 1.86 10.17 -15.54
C ARG A 55 2.75 9.93 -16.77
N SER A 56 3.07 8.69 -17.10
CA SER A 56 3.89 8.33 -18.28
C SER A 56 3.16 8.63 -19.60
N PHE A 57 1.85 8.79 -19.57
CA PHE A 57 1.00 9.15 -20.70
C PHE A 57 0.48 10.60 -20.62
N GLY A 58 1.20 11.47 -19.89
CA GLY A 58 0.89 12.89 -19.79
C GLY A 58 -0.34 13.20 -18.91
N GLY A 59 -0.67 12.35 -17.93
CA GLY A 59 -1.78 12.59 -17.00
C GLY A 59 -3.16 12.55 -17.65
N LYS A 60 -3.32 11.77 -18.73
CA LYS A 60 -4.62 11.62 -19.38
C LYS A 60 -5.54 10.72 -18.56
N VAL A 61 -6.79 11.10 -18.41
CA VAL A 61 -7.84 10.37 -17.67
C VAL A 61 -7.90 8.88 -18.06
N LEU A 62 -7.78 8.55 -19.35
CA LEU A 62 -7.76 7.15 -19.81
C LEU A 62 -6.54 6.38 -19.30
N ALA A 63 -5.40 7.04 -19.09
CA ALA A 63 -4.21 6.41 -18.55
C ALA A 63 -4.35 6.15 -17.04
N ASP A 64 -5.07 7.00 -16.32
CA ASP A 64 -5.41 6.76 -14.91
C ASP A 64 -6.35 5.54 -14.79
N TYR A 65 -7.39 5.45 -15.62
CA TYR A 65 -8.23 4.25 -15.68
C TYR A 65 -7.45 2.98 -16.03
N ALA A 66 -6.48 3.05 -16.96
CA ALA A 66 -5.60 1.92 -17.25
C ALA A 66 -4.77 1.51 -16.02
N GLY A 67 -4.27 2.47 -15.23
CA GLY A 67 -3.57 2.22 -13.96
C GLY A 67 -4.49 1.61 -12.89
N MET A 68 -5.73 2.07 -12.82
CA MET A 68 -6.75 1.51 -11.91
C MET A 68 -7.05 0.05 -12.25
N LEU A 69 -7.26 -0.29 -13.54
CA LEU A 69 -7.44 -1.67 -13.99
C LEU A 69 -6.18 -2.53 -13.73
N ALA A 70 -4.99 -1.98 -13.89
CA ALA A 70 -3.74 -2.66 -13.58
C ALA A 70 -3.64 -3.02 -12.08
N SER A 71 -4.13 -2.17 -11.19
CA SER A 71 -4.19 -2.47 -9.75
C SER A 71 -5.14 -3.62 -9.43
N VAL A 72 -6.27 -3.74 -10.16
CA VAL A 72 -7.18 -4.89 -10.03
C VAL A 72 -6.50 -6.18 -10.48
N GLN A 73 -5.76 -6.14 -11.59
CA GLN A 73 -5.00 -7.29 -12.06
C GLN A 73 -3.98 -7.76 -11.02
N ASN A 74 -3.24 -6.83 -10.39
CA ASN A 74 -2.31 -7.15 -9.30
C ASN A 74 -3.02 -7.78 -8.10
N ALA A 75 -4.17 -7.23 -7.70
CA ALA A 75 -4.97 -7.76 -6.60
C ALA A 75 -5.42 -9.20 -6.87
N LEU A 76 -5.88 -9.50 -8.09
CA LEU A 76 -6.29 -10.86 -8.46
C LEU A 76 -5.12 -11.85 -8.40
N PHE A 77 -3.92 -11.49 -8.86
CA PHE A 77 -2.74 -12.36 -8.74
C PHE A 77 -2.32 -12.59 -7.28
N LEU A 78 -2.41 -11.57 -6.43
CA LEU A 78 -2.15 -11.72 -5.00
C LEU A 78 -3.19 -12.64 -4.35
N THR A 79 -4.47 -12.48 -4.70
CA THR A 79 -5.57 -13.33 -4.23
C THR A 79 -5.33 -14.79 -4.57
N ILE A 80 -4.98 -15.12 -5.82
CA ILE A 80 -4.66 -16.49 -6.25
C ILE A 80 -3.58 -17.09 -5.34
N SER A 81 -2.50 -16.33 -5.05
CA SER A 81 -1.41 -16.82 -4.20
C SER A 81 -1.83 -16.97 -2.72
N LEU A 82 -2.74 -16.14 -2.22
CA LEU A 82 -3.29 -16.27 -0.86
C LEU A 82 -4.25 -17.47 -0.76
N GLU A 83 -5.07 -17.70 -1.78
CA GLU A 83 -5.95 -18.89 -1.85
C GLU A 83 -5.15 -20.20 -1.91
N GLU A 84 -4.00 -20.23 -2.61
CA GLU A 84 -3.08 -21.38 -2.62
C GLU A 84 -2.56 -21.69 -1.18
N LEU A 85 -2.55 -20.68 -0.28
CA LEU A 85 -2.19 -20.82 1.15
C LEU A 85 -3.41 -21.08 2.06
N GLY A 86 -4.62 -21.22 1.49
CA GLY A 86 -5.85 -21.43 2.24
C GLY A 86 -6.43 -20.17 2.89
N VAL A 87 -5.98 -18.99 2.49
CA VAL A 87 -6.52 -17.70 2.97
C VAL A 87 -7.67 -17.27 2.07
N LYS A 88 -8.86 -17.11 2.66
CA LYS A 88 -10.02 -16.55 1.95
C LYS A 88 -9.91 -15.04 1.90
N THR A 89 -9.86 -14.47 0.72
CA THR A 89 -9.74 -13.03 0.48
C THR A 89 -10.92 -12.51 -0.33
N ASN A 90 -11.21 -11.21 -0.20
CA ASN A 90 -12.12 -10.47 -1.06
C ASN A 90 -11.35 -9.37 -1.81
N VAL A 91 -11.39 -9.38 -3.13
CA VAL A 91 -10.96 -8.23 -3.93
C VAL A 91 -12.12 -7.27 -4.01
N VAL A 92 -11.91 -6.05 -3.50
CA VAL A 92 -12.92 -5.00 -3.43
C VAL A 92 -12.53 -3.86 -4.36
N ILE A 93 -13.48 -3.45 -5.20
CA ILE A 93 -13.33 -2.35 -6.16
C ILE A 93 -14.40 -1.30 -5.89
N PRO A 94 -14.18 -0.03 -6.31
CA PRO A 94 -15.18 1.03 -6.19
C PRO A 94 -16.49 0.68 -6.90
N ASP A 95 -17.62 1.16 -6.37
CA ASP A 95 -18.97 0.84 -6.86
C ASP A 95 -19.24 1.28 -8.31
N ASN A 96 -18.48 2.24 -8.83
CA ASN A 96 -18.57 2.67 -10.23
C ASN A 96 -17.80 1.80 -11.22
N PHE A 97 -17.10 0.76 -10.75
CA PHE A 97 -16.51 -0.29 -11.56
C PHE A 97 -17.38 -1.56 -11.54
N THR A 98 -17.45 -2.27 -12.65
CA THR A 98 -18.08 -3.59 -12.67
C THR A 98 -17.13 -4.59 -13.30
N ILE A 99 -16.53 -5.42 -12.47
CA ILE A 99 -15.63 -6.50 -12.89
C ILE A 99 -16.15 -7.80 -12.28
N PRO A 100 -16.53 -8.80 -13.10
CA PRO A 100 -16.95 -10.09 -12.56
C PRO A 100 -15.88 -10.66 -11.60
N MET A 101 -16.32 -11.29 -10.51
CA MET A 101 -15.49 -11.89 -9.46
C MET A 101 -14.84 -10.90 -8.48
N CYS A 102 -15.03 -9.59 -8.64
CA CYS A 102 -14.70 -8.60 -7.61
C CYS A 102 -15.96 -8.18 -6.88
N GLY A 103 -15.88 -8.04 -5.56
CA GLY A 103 -16.96 -7.46 -4.74
C GLY A 103 -16.91 -5.93 -4.78
N HIS A 104 -18.02 -5.31 -4.44
CA HIS A 104 -18.11 -3.86 -4.21
C HIS A 104 -17.96 -3.55 -2.72
N GLU A 105 -17.60 -2.31 -2.39
CA GLU A 105 -17.47 -1.88 -0.99
C GLU A 105 -18.74 -2.08 -0.18
N SER A 106 -19.90 -1.91 -0.82
CA SER A 106 -21.22 -2.14 -0.23
C SER A 106 -21.54 -3.63 0.05
N GLU A 107 -20.74 -4.57 -0.45
CA GLU A 107 -20.96 -6.02 -0.40
C GLU A 107 -19.90 -6.77 0.42
N ILE A 108 -19.06 -6.06 1.18
CA ILE A 108 -17.96 -6.66 1.96
C ILE A 108 -18.53 -7.65 2.98
N ASP A 109 -18.05 -8.89 2.93
CA ASP A 109 -18.30 -9.89 3.95
C ASP A 109 -17.59 -9.47 5.26
N ALA A 110 -18.37 -9.20 6.31
CA ALA A 110 -17.84 -8.79 7.62
C ALA A 110 -16.92 -9.85 8.27
N ASP A 111 -17.00 -11.11 7.83
CA ASP A 111 -16.17 -12.20 8.33
C ASP A 111 -14.86 -12.39 7.53
N ALA A 112 -14.65 -11.63 6.46
CA ALA A 112 -13.41 -11.69 5.70
C ALA A 112 -12.26 -11.05 6.48
N LYS A 113 -11.24 -11.85 6.80
CA LYS A 113 -10.05 -11.37 7.54
C LYS A 113 -9.06 -10.61 6.67
N ASP A 114 -9.17 -10.73 5.36
CA ASP A 114 -8.25 -10.12 4.41
C ASP A 114 -9.03 -9.52 3.25
N ILE A 115 -8.92 -8.21 3.09
CA ILE A 115 -9.59 -7.44 2.04
C ILE A 115 -8.53 -6.76 1.20
N ILE A 116 -8.59 -6.98 -0.11
CA ILE A 116 -7.67 -6.38 -1.07
C ILE A 116 -8.39 -5.30 -1.85
N TYR A 117 -8.05 -4.05 -1.59
CA TYR A 117 -8.58 -2.89 -2.31
C TYR A 117 -7.81 -2.66 -3.62
N ALA A 118 -8.53 -2.51 -4.70
CA ALA A 118 -8.00 -2.23 -6.03
C ALA A 118 -8.93 -1.28 -6.81
N GLY A 119 -8.50 -0.77 -7.95
CA GLY A 119 -9.31 0.15 -8.76
C GLY A 119 -9.35 1.59 -8.24
N GLY A 120 -8.45 1.96 -7.32
CA GLY A 120 -8.39 3.32 -6.78
C GLY A 120 -9.56 3.67 -5.86
N VAL A 121 -10.01 4.91 -5.92
CA VAL A 121 -11.24 5.42 -5.27
C VAL A 121 -12.40 5.57 -6.26
N GLY A 122 -12.29 4.96 -7.45
CA GLY A 122 -13.32 5.05 -8.50
C GLY A 122 -13.20 6.29 -9.40
N GLU A 123 -12.38 7.25 -9.03
CA GLU A 123 -12.13 8.48 -9.78
C GLU A 123 -10.67 8.57 -10.22
N PRO A 124 -10.40 9.09 -11.44
CA PRO A 124 -9.04 9.30 -11.93
C PRO A 124 -8.34 10.45 -11.18
N GLY A 125 -7.01 10.48 -11.24
CA GLY A 125 -6.20 11.55 -10.68
C GLY A 125 -5.66 11.28 -9.28
N HIS A 126 -6.10 10.24 -8.59
CA HIS A 126 -5.65 9.90 -7.25
C HIS A 126 -4.55 8.84 -7.23
N SER A 127 -3.58 9.01 -6.36
CA SER A 127 -2.48 8.06 -6.17
C SER A 127 -2.90 6.87 -5.28
N THR A 128 -2.14 5.77 -5.36
CA THR A 128 -2.33 4.64 -4.43
C THR A 128 -2.11 5.05 -2.96
N ASP A 129 -1.23 6.03 -2.69
CA ASP A 129 -1.01 6.55 -1.33
C ASP A 129 -2.27 7.27 -0.82
N TYR A 130 -2.98 8.00 -1.69
CA TYR A 130 -4.27 8.62 -1.36
C TYR A 130 -5.35 7.58 -1.04
N VAL A 131 -5.45 6.51 -1.84
CA VAL A 131 -6.36 5.38 -1.55
C VAL A 131 -6.07 4.79 -0.17
N CYS A 132 -4.78 4.59 0.16
CA CYS A 132 -4.38 4.10 1.48
C CYS A 132 -4.83 5.05 2.60
N ALA A 133 -4.69 6.35 2.40
CA ALA A 133 -5.13 7.34 3.40
C ALA A 133 -6.64 7.28 3.62
N VAL A 134 -7.45 7.22 2.55
CA VAL A 134 -8.92 7.08 2.63
C VAL A 134 -9.28 5.82 3.42
N LYS A 135 -8.77 4.66 3.02
CA LYS A 135 -9.10 3.37 3.65
C LYS A 135 -8.59 3.25 5.09
N SER A 136 -7.44 3.83 5.39
CA SER A 136 -6.91 3.88 6.76
C SER A 136 -7.84 4.67 7.69
N LEU A 137 -8.34 5.83 7.25
CA LEU A 137 -9.27 6.63 8.04
C LEU A 137 -10.64 5.95 8.21
N GLU A 138 -11.14 5.26 7.18
CA GLU A 138 -12.39 4.49 7.23
C GLU A 138 -12.30 3.33 8.23
N HIS A 139 -11.18 2.61 8.24
CA HIS A 139 -10.96 1.44 9.11
C HIS A 139 -10.26 1.78 10.43
N SER A 140 -9.93 3.05 10.70
CA SER A 140 -9.21 3.49 11.89
C SER A 140 -7.94 2.66 12.16
N CYS A 141 -7.12 2.44 11.10
CA CYS A 141 -5.95 1.59 11.17
C CYS A 141 -4.69 2.28 10.68
N ASP A 142 -3.52 1.84 11.19
CA ASP A 142 -2.23 2.33 10.75
C ASP A 142 -1.86 1.80 9.36
N ILE A 143 -1.00 2.54 8.62
CA ILE A 143 -0.59 2.20 7.26
C ILE A 143 0.86 1.71 7.24
N TYR A 144 1.09 0.59 6.59
CA TYR A 144 2.41 0.05 6.26
C TYR A 144 2.73 0.33 4.80
N PHE A 145 3.56 1.35 4.54
CA PHE A 145 4.05 1.71 3.22
C PHE A 145 5.32 0.91 2.89
N ALA A 146 5.19 -0.27 2.34
CA ALA A 146 6.32 -1.02 1.81
C ALA A 146 6.78 -0.38 0.49
N LYS A 147 7.99 0.20 0.49
CA LYS A 147 8.52 0.98 -0.65
C LYS A 147 9.65 0.24 -1.36
N PHE A 148 9.61 0.22 -2.69
CA PHE A 148 10.70 -0.29 -3.51
C PHE A 148 11.89 0.70 -3.51
N GLY A 149 13.10 0.20 -3.25
CA GLY A 149 14.32 1.00 -3.29
C GLY A 149 14.46 2.06 -2.20
N CYS A 150 13.63 2.01 -1.14
CA CYS A 150 13.63 2.99 -0.07
C CYS A 150 13.30 2.32 1.27
N ASP A 151 14.11 2.52 2.30
CA ASP A 151 13.95 1.93 3.64
C ASP A 151 13.46 2.92 4.71
N GLY A 152 13.11 4.14 4.28
CA GLY A 152 12.61 5.19 5.16
C GLY A 152 12.68 6.58 4.53
N VAL A 153 12.57 7.62 5.35
CA VAL A 153 12.60 9.03 4.93
C VAL A 153 13.97 9.63 5.19
N TYR A 154 14.44 10.42 4.24
CA TYR A 154 15.73 11.11 4.30
C TYR A 154 15.55 12.58 3.92
N ASP A 155 16.51 13.42 4.34
CA ASP A 155 16.57 14.85 3.98
C ASP A 155 16.82 15.07 2.47
N ARG A 156 17.37 14.05 1.79
CA ARG A 156 17.67 14.02 0.34
C ARG A 156 17.64 12.58 -0.16
N ASP A 157 17.67 12.40 -1.47
CA ASP A 157 17.71 11.07 -2.09
C ASP A 157 18.99 10.31 -1.70
N PRO A 158 18.88 9.20 -0.90
CA PRO A 158 20.06 8.44 -0.49
C PRO A 158 20.75 7.72 -1.65
N ASN A 159 20.06 7.53 -2.79
CA ASN A 159 20.60 6.92 -4.00
C ASN A 159 21.08 7.98 -5.02
N GLY A 160 20.95 9.27 -4.71
CA GLY A 160 21.36 10.37 -5.56
C GLY A 160 22.86 10.69 -5.47
N LYS A 161 23.29 11.71 -6.23
CA LYS A 161 24.73 12.10 -6.29
C LYS A 161 25.31 12.49 -4.93
N ASP A 162 24.51 13.08 -4.04
CA ASP A 162 24.90 13.50 -2.68
C ASP A 162 24.35 12.55 -1.60
N GLY A 163 23.95 11.35 -1.98
CA GLY A 163 23.29 10.37 -1.12
C GLY A 163 24.15 9.87 0.05
N ALA A 164 25.49 9.90 -0.09
CA ALA A 164 26.40 9.54 0.99
C ALA A 164 26.26 10.41 2.26
N ASN A 165 25.68 11.60 2.12
CA ASN A 165 25.43 12.55 3.23
C ASN A 165 23.94 12.62 3.58
N ALA A 166 23.09 11.73 3.07
CA ALA A 166 21.67 11.71 3.37
C ALA A 166 21.43 11.38 4.84
N VAL A 167 20.65 12.23 5.51
CA VAL A 167 20.30 12.06 6.90
C VAL A 167 18.95 11.34 6.99
N PHE A 168 18.96 10.20 7.65
CA PHE A 168 17.77 9.41 7.91
C PHE A 168 16.90 10.03 9.01
N TYR A 169 15.59 10.08 8.77
CA TYR A 169 14.61 10.50 9.76
C TYR A 169 13.85 9.30 10.33
N PRO A 170 14.05 8.93 11.61
CA PRO A 170 13.31 7.84 12.23
C PRO A 170 11.82 8.16 12.43
N GLU A 171 11.50 9.46 12.51
CA GLU A 171 10.13 9.95 12.68
C GLU A 171 9.93 11.26 11.91
N VAL A 172 8.79 11.39 11.22
CA VAL A 172 8.40 12.61 10.48
C VAL A 172 6.90 12.80 10.59
N SER A 173 6.43 14.02 10.92
CA SER A 173 5.00 14.29 10.92
C SER A 173 4.43 14.46 9.50
N PHE A 174 3.17 14.12 9.31
CA PHE A 174 2.47 14.37 8.05
C PHE A 174 2.44 15.87 7.71
N ALA A 175 2.32 16.73 8.72
CA ALA A 175 2.39 18.18 8.55
C ALA A 175 3.75 18.64 7.99
N ARG A 176 4.85 18.01 8.43
CA ARG A 176 6.18 18.30 7.91
C ARG A 176 6.35 17.82 6.45
N ILE A 177 5.82 16.63 6.13
CA ILE A 177 5.82 16.11 4.75
C ILE A 177 5.13 17.10 3.82
N ASP A 178 3.97 17.61 4.20
CA ASP A 178 3.21 18.60 3.45
C ASP A 178 3.96 19.94 3.33
N ALA A 179 4.43 20.50 4.44
CA ALA A 179 5.10 21.80 4.48
C ALA A 179 6.43 21.84 3.71
N GLU A 180 7.24 20.78 3.78
CA GLU A 180 8.56 20.69 3.13
C GLU A 180 8.48 20.03 1.74
N GLY A 181 7.31 19.50 1.33
CA GLY A 181 7.13 18.82 0.05
C GLY A 181 7.98 17.56 -0.09
N LEU A 182 8.16 16.81 1.00
CA LEU A 182 8.93 15.57 1.01
C LEU A 182 8.25 14.51 0.13
N LYS A 183 8.96 14.01 -0.88
CA LYS A 183 8.40 13.07 -1.90
C LYS A 183 8.37 11.62 -1.41
N VAL A 184 7.94 11.39 -0.20
CA VAL A 184 7.92 10.05 0.44
C VAL A 184 6.56 9.38 0.33
N ILE A 185 5.49 10.16 0.42
CA ILE A 185 4.12 9.80 0.08
C ILE A 185 3.52 10.96 -0.72
N ASP A 186 2.39 10.72 -1.36
CA ASP A 186 1.65 11.75 -2.07
C ASP A 186 1.18 12.86 -1.11
N LEU A 187 1.27 14.14 -1.52
CA LEU A 187 0.91 15.26 -0.66
C LEU A 187 -0.56 15.27 -0.27
N GLU A 188 -1.47 14.88 -1.17
CA GLU A 188 -2.90 14.78 -0.85
C GLU A 188 -3.14 13.71 0.24
N ALA A 189 -2.40 12.60 0.19
CA ALA A 189 -2.44 11.57 1.24
C ALA A 189 -1.91 12.12 2.58
N ALA A 190 -0.79 12.85 2.57
CA ALA A 190 -0.23 13.45 3.78
C ALA A 190 -1.19 14.48 4.41
N GLN A 191 -1.86 15.29 3.60
CA GLN A 191 -2.87 16.27 4.06
C GLN A 191 -4.10 15.56 4.65
N LEU A 192 -4.54 14.47 4.02
CA LEU A 192 -5.69 13.72 4.49
C LEU A 192 -5.40 13.04 5.84
N LEU A 193 -4.20 12.46 6.02
CA LEU A 193 -3.80 11.76 7.25
C LEU A 193 -3.52 12.69 8.45
N GLN A 194 -3.55 14.00 8.28
CA GLN A 194 -3.58 14.95 9.39
C GLN A 194 -4.96 15.01 10.08
N LYS A 195 -5.99 14.41 9.48
CA LYS A 195 -7.34 14.34 10.05
C LYS A 195 -7.49 13.08 10.91
N PRO A 196 -8.34 13.13 11.96
CA PRO A 196 -8.67 11.94 12.73
C PRO A 196 -9.43 10.92 11.88
N ALA A 197 -9.26 9.65 12.22
CA ALA A 197 -10.01 8.54 11.65
C ALA A 197 -11.45 8.49 12.19
N SER A 198 -12.22 7.49 11.76
CA SER A 198 -13.63 7.33 12.16
C SER A 198 -13.83 7.13 13.66
N ASP A 199 -12.83 6.62 14.38
CA ASP A 199 -12.81 6.48 15.83
C ASP A 199 -12.33 7.74 16.59
N GLY A 200 -11.93 8.80 15.87
CA GLY A 200 -11.43 10.05 16.41
C GLY A 200 -9.91 10.07 16.71
N GLU A 201 -9.20 8.96 16.50
CA GLU A 201 -7.77 8.85 16.69
C GLU A 201 -6.99 9.18 15.40
N LEU A 202 -5.72 9.52 15.53
CA LEU A 202 -4.83 9.72 14.38
C LEU A 202 -4.21 8.39 13.94
N CYS A 203 -4.27 8.11 12.64
CA CYS A 203 -3.57 6.98 12.04
C CYS A 203 -2.08 7.28 11.90
N ARG A 204 -1.24 6.27 12.09
CA ARG A 204 0.20 6.35 11.83
C ARG A 204 0.55 5.69 10.51
N GLY A 205 1.59 6.20 9.87
CA GLY A 205 2.22 5.54 8.73
C GLY A 205 3.58 4.95 9.13
N TYR A 206 4.01 3.90 8.44
CA TYR A 206 5.34 3.31 8.60
C TYR A 206 5.94 3.08 7.23
N ILE A 207 7.06 3.72 6.91
CA ILE A 207 7.80 3.51 5.65
C ILE A 207 8.97 2.58 5.92
N PHE A 208 9.09 1.51 5.12
CA PHE A 208 10.16 0.52 5.18
C PHE A 208 10.41 -0.10 3.81
N ALA A 209 11.56 -0.75 3.66
CA ALA A 209 11.94 -1.41 2.40
C ALA A 209 11.02 -2.59 2.08
N LEU A 210 10.54 -2.64 0.84
CA LEU A 210 9.67 -3.68 0.32
C LEU A 210 10.46 -4.99 0.14
N THR A 211 10.33 -5.88 1.10
CA THR A 211 10.70 -7.30 1.02
C THR A 211 9.70 -8.16 1.76
N ALA A 212 9.59 -9.43 1.43
CA ALA A 212 8.68 -10.35 2.12
C ALA A 212 9.03 -10.49 3.62
N GLU A 213 10.32 -10.48 3.95
CA GLU A 213 10.82 -10.56 5.33
C GLU A 213 10.39 -9.34 6.14
N ASN A 214 10.52 -8.14 5.56
CA ASN A 214 10.13 -6.89 6.23
C ASN A 214 8.62 -6.79 6.41
N ILE A 215 7.84 -7.20 5.39
CA ILE A 215 6.38 -7.28 5.51
C ILE A 215 5.99 -8.23 6.64
N SER A 216 6.55 -9.45 6.66
CA SER A 216 6.29 -10.42 7.72
C SER A 216 6.69 -9.87 9.09
N ALA A 217 7.89 -9.28 9.24
CA ALA A 217 8.36 -8.69 10.49
C ALA A 217 7.40 -7.60 11.01
N MET A 218 6.96 -6.69 10.13
CA MET A 218 6.01 -5.62 10.47
C MET A 218 4.63 -6.17 10.86
N LEU A 219 4.09 -7.11 10.10
CA LEU A 219 2.78 -7.70 10.38
C LEU A 219 2.79 -8.54 11.65
N CYS A 220 3.87 -9.30 11.90
CA CYS A 220 4.02 -10.12 13.11
C CYS A 220 4.43 -9.33 14.36
N GLY A 221 4.68 -8.01 14.26
CA GLY A 221 5.13 -7.20 15.39
C GLY A 221 6.57 -7.51 15.84
N LYS A 222 7.41 -8.01 14.94
CA LYS A 222 8.83 -8.39 15.18
C LYS A 222 9.80 -7.47 14.43
N ALA A 223 9.48 -6.18 14.39
CA ALA A 223 10.19 -5.19 13.57
C ALA A 223 11.02 -4.19 14.40
N ASP A 224 11.48 -4.58 15.60
CA ASP A 224 12.24 -3.67 16.49
C ASP A 224 13.55 -3.23 15.84
N ASP A 225 14.28 -4.15 15.21
CA ASP A 225 15.57 -3.90 14.53
C ASP A 225 15.39 -3.46 13.06
N LEU A 226 14.16 -3.43 12.56
CA LEU A 226 13.91 -3.03 11.18
C LEU A 226 14.06 -1.52 11.02
N ARG A 227 14.90 -1.12 10.04
CA ARG A 227 14.97 0.29 9.64
C ARG A 227 13.64 0.72 9.03
N LYS A 228 13.01 1.70 9.66
CA LYS A 228 11.73 2.26 9.24
C LYS A 228 11.60 3.71 9.71
N THR A 229 10.80 4.49 9.00
CA THR A 229 10.36 5.81 9.47
C THR A 229 8.91 5.73 9.93
N VAL A 230 8.62 6.28 11.10
CA VAL A 230 7.26 6.47 11.60
C VAL A 230 6.73 7.82 11.10
N LEU A 231 5.51 7.82 10.57
CA LEU A 231 4.77 9.01 10.14
C LEU A 231 3.61 9.24 11.11
N GLY A 232 3.44 10.48 11.61
CA GLY A 232 2.34 10.80 12.53
C GLY A 232 2.32 12.24 13.01
#